data_414aceee40f545c31920056c0b1c0ab2
#
_entry.id   414aceee40f545c31920056c0b1c0ab2
#
_cell.length_a   1.000
_cell.length_b   1.000
_cell.length_c   1.000
_cell.angle_alpha   90.00
_cell.angle_beta   90.00
_cell.angle_gamma   90.00
#
_symmetry.space_group_name_H-M   'P 1'
#
loop_
_entity.id
_entity.type
_entity.pdbx_description
1 polymer ?
#
loop_
_entity_poly.entity_id
_entity_poly.type
_entity_poly.pdbx_seq_one_letter_code
_entity_poly.pdbx_strand_id
1 'polypeptide(L)'
;EVTNTFGDRHWYISYNKDHSEIRPKDRLNAQKIFHVSPFQPIEGQYEFRFDIRQDKIGIWIDLNHRNGGIKTNLIGTRRKLTNLGIIKSVISRPLGSRRVLGLIHWQALKLWWKGARYRSRPEPPKIDISQ
;
A
#
# COMPACT_ATOMS: atom_id res chain seq x y z
N GLU A 1 -0.90 7.84 2.59
CA GLU A 1 -2.17 7.87 1.84
C GLU A 1 -2.43 6.51 1.18
N VAL A 2 -3.66 6.05 1.28
CA VAL A 2 -4.14 4.85 0.58
C VAL A 2 -5.30 5.27 -0.29
N THR A 3 -5.28 4.85 -1.55
CA THR A 3 -6.35 5.12 -2.52
C THR A 3 -6.90 3.79 -3.02
N ASN A 4 -8.20 3.67 -3.13
CA ASN A 4 -8.84 2.51 -3.74
C ASN A 4 -9.10 2.74 -5.24
N THR A 5 -9.60 1.70 -5.91
CA THR A 5 -9.93 1.78 -7.34
C THR A 5 -11.17 2.63 -7.65
N PHE A 6 -11.92 3.05 -6.64
CA PHE A 6 -13.10 3.91 -6.75
C PHE A 6 -12.76 5.40 -6.62
N GLY A 7 -11.50 5.73 -6.29
CA GLY A 7 -11.05 7.10 -6.10
C GLY A 7 -11.17 7.61 -4.66
N ASP A 8 -11.67 6.81 -3.72
CA ASP A 8 -11.67 7.18 -2.31
C ASP A 8 -10.24 7.18 -1.77
N ARG A 9 -9.98 8.02 -0.76
CA ARG A 9 -8.68 8.19 -0.12
C ARG A 9 -8.80 8.11 1.38
N HIS A 10 -7.77 7.59 2.03
CA HIS A 10 -7.64 7.58 3.47
C HIS A 10 -6.18 7.72 3.88
N TRP A 11 -5.93 8.37 5.01
CA TRP A 11 -4.58 8.70 5.49
C TRP A 11 -4.36 8.02 6.83
N TYR A 12 -3.39 7.12 6.88
CA TYR A 12 -2.89 6.56 8.13
C TYR A 12 -1.69 7.38 8.57
N ILE A 13 -1.78 7.99 9.76
CA ILE A 13 -0.67 8.70 10.37
C ILE A 13 0.06 7.75 11.31
N SER A 14 1.35 7.58 11.08
CA SER A 14 2.19 6.70 11.87
C SER A 14 3.23 7.52 12.63
N TYR A 15 3.27 7.37 13.95
CA TYR A 15 4.27 8.01 14.81
C TYR A 15 4.56 7.15 16.05
N ASN A 16 5.72 7.36 16.67
CA ASN A 16 6.04 6.78 17.96
C ASN A 16 5.21 7.48 19.06
N LYS A 17 4.77 6.74 20.08
CA LYS A 17 3.95 7.30 21.18
C LYS A 17 4.61 8.45 21.93
N ASP A 18 5.94 8.46 21.96
CA ASP A 18 6.78 9.50 22.57
C ASP A 18 7.15 10.61 21.58
N HIS A 19 6.60 10.59 20.37
CA HIS A 19 6.93 11.51 19.26
C HIS A 19 8.43 11.51 18.86
N SER A 20 9.18 10.48 19.23
CA SER A 20 10.55 10.32 18.79
C SER A 20 10.66 10.00 17.30
N GLU A 21 11.84 10.21 16.75
CA GLU A 21 12.14 9.87 15.36
C GLU A 21 11.91 8.37 15.09
N ILE A 22 11.23 8.07 13.98
CA ILE A 22 10.98 6.68 13.55
C ILE A 22 12.29 6.06 13.09
N ARG A 23 12.68 4.97 13.72
CA ARG A 23 13.88 4.20 13.40
C ARG A 23 13.55 2.93 12.60
N PRO A 24 14.52 2.35 11.88
CA PRO A 24 14.29 1.14 11.07
C PRO A 24 13.77 -0.08 11.83
N LYS A 25 13.97 -0.13 13.15
CA LYS A 25 13.49 -1.21 14.04
C LYS A 25 12.08 -0.99 14.58
N ASP A 26 11.57 0.23 14.49
CA ASP A 26 10.27 0.58 15.06
C ASP A 26 9.15 -0.03 14.23
N ARG A 27 8.11 -0.49 14.94
CA ARG A 27 6.90 -1.06 14.37
C ARG A 27 5.73 -0.20 14.75
N LEU A 28 5.09 0.35 13.74
CA LEU A 28 3.98 1.28 13.90
C LEU A 28 2.70 0.57 13.47
N ASN A 29 1.68 0.65 14.31
CA ASN A 29 0.44 -0.07 14.08
C ASN A 29 -0.69 0.90 13.76
N ALA A 30 -1.60 0.48 12.89
CA ALA A 30 -2.84 1.19 12.62
C ALA A 30 -3.98 0.21 12.37
N GLN A 31 -5.17 0.56 12.85
CA GLN A 31 -6.37 -0.23 12.60
C GLN A 31 -6.80 -0.06 11.14
N LYS A 32 -7.06 -1.18 10.44
CA LYS A 32 -7.60 -1.12 9.10
C LYS A 32 -9.06 -0.70 9.11
N ILE A 33 -9.37 0.49 8.63
CA ILE A 33 -10.73 1.02 8.53
C ILE A 33 -11.15 1.35 7.09
N PHE A 34 -10.21 1.30 6.14
CA PHE A 34 -10.44 1.69 4.76
C PHE A 34 -10.58 0.49 3.82
N HIS A 35 -11.59 0.54 2.95
CA HIS A 35 -11.84 -0.47 1.93
C HIS A 35 -10.91 -0.28 0.72
N VAL A 36 -10.00 -1.20 0.51
CA VAL A 36 -9.01 -1.13 -0.58
C VAL A 36 -9.37 -2.05 -1.74
N SER A 37 -9.94 -3.22 -1.45
CA SER A 37 -10.19 -4.26 -2.45
C SER A 37 -11.50 -5.00 -2.16
N PRO A 38 -12.30 -5.31 -3.19
CA PRO A 38 -13.54 -6.08 -3.01
C PRO A 38 -13.32 -7.53 -2.53
N PHE A 39 -12.07 -8.01 -2.56
CA PHE A 39 -11.71 -9.35 -2.12
C PHE A 39 -11.12 -9.40 -0.70
N GLN A 40 -10.94 -8.23 -0.06
CA GLN A 40 -10.36 -8.10 1.27
C GLN A 40 -11.37 -7.54 2.26
N PRO A 41 -11.50 -8.12 3.48
CA PRO A 41 -12.35 -7.56 4.52
C PRO A 41 -11.78 -6.22 5.03
N ILE A 42 -12.68 -5.38 5.59
CA ILE A 42 -12.28 -4.19 6.36
C ILE A 42 -12.09 -4.64 7.80
N GLU A 43 -11.06 -5.42 8.04
CA GLU A 43 -10.70 -5.90 9.37
C GLU A 43 -9.20 -6.13 9.44
N GLY A 44 -8.68 -6.14 10.67
CA GLY A 44 -7.27 -6.40 10.91
C GLY A 44 -6.48 -5.15 11.23
N GLN A 45 -5.21 -5.36 11.42
CA GLN A 45 -4.26 -4.35 11.85
C GLN A 45 -3.10 -4.30 10.86
N TYR A 46 -2.74 -3.10 10.47
CA TYR A 46 -1.52 -2.83 9.73
C TYR A 46 -0.35 -2.71 10.71
N GLU A 47 0.77 -3.30 10.34
CA GLU A 47 2.08 -3.03 10.92
C GLU A 47 2.96 -2.40 9.84
N PHE A 48 3.46 -1.21 10.10
CA PHE A 48 4.37 -0.48 9.22
C PHE A 48 5.78 -0.49 9.78
N ARG A 49 6.75 -0.62 8.90
CA ARG A 49 8.17 -0.46 9.19
C ARG A 49 8.85 0.30 8.08
N PHE A 50 9.69 1.26 8.44
CA PHE A 50 10.37 2.16 7.52
C PHE A 50 11.88 2.11 7.74
N ASP A 51 12.66 1.89 6.70
CA ASP A 51 14.13 2.04 6.67
C ASP A 51 14.48 3.01 5.55
N ILE A 52 14.51 4.30 5.88
CA ILE A 52 14.75 5.37 4.93
C ILE A 52 16.14 5.94 5.17
N ARG A 53 17.05 5.65 4.26
CA ARG A 53 18.45 6.11 4.28
C ARG A 53 18.75 7.00 3.09
N GLN A 54 19.97 7.58 3.06
CA GLN A 54 20.40 8.42 1.93
C GLN A 54 20.51 7.63 0.62
N ASP A 55 20.93 6.39 0.67
CA ASP A 55 21.20 5.51 -0.47
C ASP A 55 20.06 4.55 -0.81
N LYS A 56 19.18 4.25 0.16
CA LYS A 56 18.11 3.26 0.00
C LYS A 56 16.82 3.59 0.73
N ILE A 57 15.75 2.99 0.27
CA ILE A 57 14.43 2.99 0.89
C ILE A 57 13.98 1.55 1.06
N GLY A 58 13.49 1.22 2.27
CA GLY A 58 12.76 0.01 2.58
C GLY A 58 11.46 0.36 3.31
N ILE A 59 10.34 -0.10 2.80
CA ILE A 59 9.02 0.07 3.41
C ILE A 59 8.39 -1.31 3.46
N TRP A 60 7.93 -1.72 4.64
CA TRP A 60 7.18 -2.96 4.84
C TRP A 60 5.82 -2.60 5.41
N ILE A 61 4.80 -3.24 4.87
CA ILE A 61 3.41 -3.08 5.28
C ILE A 61 2.84 -4.49 5.42
N ASP A 62 2.59 -4.89 6.64
CA ASP A 62 1.99 -6.17 6.97
C ASP A 62 0.56 -5.94 7.46
N LEU A 63 -0.40 -6.58 6.82
CA LEU A 63 -1.78 -6.63 7.27
C LEU A 63 -2.03 -7.97 7.93
N ASN A 64 -2.45 -7.96 9.19
CA ASN A 64 -2.80 -9.15 9.95
C ASN A 64 -4.30 -9.13 10.25
N HIS A 65 -5.01 -10.22 9.96
CA HIS A 65 -6.41 -10.45 10.33
C HIS A 65 -6.66 -11.91 10.70
N ARG A 66 -7.83 -12.22 11.25
CA ARG A 66 -8.14 -13.54 11.84
C ARG A 66 -7.89 -14.72 10.90
N ASN A 67 -8.15 -14.58 9.62
CA ASN A 67 -8.09 -15.65 8.63
C ASN A 67 -6.83 -15.58 7.75
N GLY A 68 -5.77 -14.91 8.21
CA GLY A 68 -4.52 -14.77 7.46
C GLY A 68 -3.99 -13.33 7.45
N GLY A 69 -3.27 -12.99 6.40
CA GLY A 69 -2.68 -11.66 6.27
C GLY A 69 -2.03 -11.44 4.91
N ILE A 70 -1.57 -10.23 4.71
CA ILE A 70 -0.80 -9.85 3.53
C ILE A 70 0.49 -9.20 4.02
N LYS A 71 1.62 -9.67 3.48
CA LYS A 71 2.93 -9.05 3.70
C LYS A 71 3.40 -8.42 2.41
N THR A 72 3.68 -7.13 2.46
CA THR A 72 4.18 -6.39 1.31
C THR A 72 5.45 -5.64 1.66
N ASN A 73 6.30 -5.45 0.68
CA ASN A 73 7.47 -4.59 0.82
C ASN A 73 7.74 -3.81 -0.45
N LEU A 74 8.33 -2.65 -0.27
CA LEU A 74 8.92 -1.82 -1.32
C LEU A 74 10.38 -1.53 -0.93
N ILE A 75 11.31 -2.08 -1.69
CA ILE A 75 12.74 -1.86 -1.46
C ILE A 75 13.34 -1.28 -2.72
N GLY A 76 14.13 -0.23 -2.57
CA GLY A 76 14.76 0.43 -3.70
C GLY A 76 16.00 1.22 -3.33
N THR A 77 16.86 1.43 -4.32
CA THR A 77 18.03 2.32 -4.22
C THR A 77 17.59 3.75 -4.55
N ARG A 78 17.97 4.69 -3.73
CA ARG A 78 17.78 6.11 -4.01
C ARG A 78 18.84 6.57 -5.00
N ARG A 79 18.42 7.37 -5.96
CA ARG A 79 19.31 8.01 -6.93
C ARG A 79 18.92 9.46 -7.07
N LYS A 80 19.90 10.30 -7.42
CA LYS A 80 19.61 11.70 -7.75
C LYS A 80 18.65 11.75 -8.94
N LEU A 81 17.65 12.60 -8.84
CA LEU A 81 16.72 12.84 -9.94
C LEU A 81 17.42 13.72 -10.98
N THR A 82 17.61 13.18 -12.17
CA THR A 82 18.19 13.89 -13.32
C THR A 82 17.29 13.71 -14.53
N ASN A 83 17.32 14.66 -15.46
CA ASN A 83 16.53 14.58 -16.70
C ASN A 83 16.83 13.30 -17.48
N LEU A 84 18.11 12.92 -17.58
CA LEU A 84 18.51 11.67 -18.23
C LEU A 84 17.97 10.43 -17.50
N GLY A 85 17.97 10.46 -16.16
CA GLY A 85 17.41 9.39 -15.32
C GLY A 85 15.90 9.25 -15.55
N ILE A 86 15.17 10.34 -15.70
CA ILE A 86 13.73 10.34 -16.00
C ILE A 86 13.49 9.72 -17.38
N ILE A 87 14.18 10.20 -18.42
CA ILE A 87 14.06 9.68 -19.78
C ILE A 87 14.36 8.18 -19.82
N LYS A 88 15.46 7.75 -19.19
CA LYS A 88 15.81 6.32 -19.08
C LYS A 88 14.72 5.50 -18.41
N SER A 89 14.10 6.02 -17.35
CA SER A 89 13.01 5.34 -16.65
C SER A 89 11.76 5.20 -17.51
N VAL A 90 11.41 6.22 -18.27
CA VAL A 90 10.27 6.19 -19.18
C VAL A 90 10.49 5.18 -20.32
N ILE A 91 11.68 5.16 -20.90
CA ILE A 91 12.03 4.23 -21.99
C ILE A 91 12.10 2.79 -21.49
N SER A 92 12.68 2.55 -20.31
CA SER A 92 12.83 1.20 -19.78
C SER A 92 11.52 0.60 -19.21
N ARG A 93 10.51 1.44 -18.91
CA ARG A 93 9.20 1.01 -18.42
C ARG A 93 8.06 1.72 -19.12
N PRO A 94 7.93 1.56 -20.45
CA PRO A 94 6.85 2.19 -21.18
C PRO A 94 5.51 1.68 -20.66
N LEU A 95 4.52 2.57 -20.54
CA LEU A 95 3.17 2.23 -20.08
C LEU A 95 3.08 1.65 -18.67
N GLY A 96 3.98 2.02 -17.75
CA GLY A 96 4.03 1.44 -16.40
C GLY A 96 2.69 1.44 -15.67
N SER A 97 1.96 2.57 -15.68
CA SER A 97 0.63 2.68 -15.06
C SER A 97 -0.44 1.83 -15.75
N ARG A 98 -0.46 1.80 -17.09
CA ARG A 98 -1.41 0.97 -17.86
C ARG A 98 -1.17 -0.51 -17.64
N ARG A 99 0.10 -0.93 -17.56
CA ARG A 99 0.46 -2.31 -17.19
C ARG A 99 -0.05 -2.70 -15.82
N VAL A 100 0.09 -1.81 -14.83
CA VAL A 100 -0.43 -2.05 -13.48
C VAL A 100 -1.95 -2.23 -13.49
N LEU A 101 -2.67 -1.35 -14.18
CA LEU A 101 -4.13 -1.49 -14.34
C LEU A 101 -4.50 -2.81 -15.00
N GLY A 102 -3.85 -3.18 -16.08
CA GLY A 102 -4.08 -4.47 -16.74
C GLY A 102 -3.84 -5.67 -15.83
N LEU A 103 -2.77 -5.64 -15.03
CA LEU A 103 -2.46 -6.69 -14.06
C LEU A 103 -3.49 -6.75 -12.93
N ILE A 104 -3.97 -5.61 -12.44
CA ILE A 104 -5.03 -5.55 -11.41
C ILE A 104 -6.30 -6.24 -11.93
N HIS A 105 -6.77 -5.89 -13.13
CA HIS A 105 -7.97 -6.51 -13.72
C HIS A 105 -7.77 -8.00 -13.98
N TRP A 106 -6.59 -8.38 -14.48
CA TRP A 106 -6.25 -9.80 -14.69
C TRP A 106 -6.27 -10.60 -13.41
N GLN A 107 -5.70 -10.07 -12.31
CA GLN A 107 -5.74 -10.74 -11.02
C GLN A 107 -7.15 -10.77 -10.43
N ALA A 108 -7.93 -9.73 -10.60
CA ALA A 108 -9.34 -9.72 -10.20
C ALA A 108 -10.14 -10.80 -10.91
N LEU A 109 -9.97 -10.96 -12.23
CA LEU A 109 -10.59 -12.01 -13.01
C LEU A 109 -10.19 -13.41 -12.53
N LYS A 110 -8.89 -13.62 -12.27
CA LYS A 110 -8.40 -14.90 -11.72
C LYS A 110 -8.98 -15.22 -10.34
N LEU A 111 -9.09 -14.24 -9.46
CA LEU A 111 -9.69 -14.41 -8.14
C LEU A 111 -11.18 -14.75 -8.25
N TRP A 112 -11.90 -14.03 -9.11
CA TRP A 112 -13.31 -14.32 -9.38
C TRP A 112 -13.50 -15.75 -9.92
N TRP A 113 -12.67 -16.18 -10.85
CA TRP A 113 -12.71 -17.55 -11.41
C TRP A 113 -12.40 -18.63 -10.36
N LYS A 114 -11.56 -18.29 -9.38
CA LYS A 114 -11.27 -19.16 -8.21
C LYS A 114 -12.36 -19.14 -7.13
N GLY A 115 -13.49 -18.48 -7.38
CA GLY A 115 -14.60 -18.41 -6.43
C GLY A 115 -14.41 -17.44 -5.27
N ALA A 116 -13.49 -16.48 -5.39
CA ALA A 116 -13.34 -15.44 -4.37
C ALA A 116 -14.62 -14.59 -4.31
N ARG A 117 -15.17 -14.42 -3.10
CA ARG A 117 -16.40 -13.66 -2.89
C ARG A 117 -16.14 -12.17 -3.15
N TYR A 118 -16.87 -11.61 -4.10
CA TYR A 118 -16.91 -10.19 -4.34
C TYR A 118 -17.70 -9.50 -3.23
N ARG A 119 -17.14 -8.45 -2.65
CA ARG A 119 -17.77 -7.61 -1.63
C ARG A 119 -18.17 -6.28 -2.26
N SER A 120 -19.42 -5.87 -2.05
CA SER A 120 -19.88 -4.55 -2.49
C SER A 120 -19.08 -3.45 -1.78
N ARG A 121 -18.96 -2.31 -2.46
CA ARG A 121 -18.31 -1.13 -1.88
C ARG A 121 -19.09 -0.66 -0.66
N PRO A 122 -18.48 -0.63 0.53
CA PRO A 122 -19.09 0.00 1.70
C PRO A 122 -19.00 1.52 1.57
N GLU A 123 -19.73 2.22 2.40
CA GLU A 123 -19.55 3.67 2.54
C GLU A 123 -18.11 3.98 2.98
N PRO A 124 -17.48 5.02 2.40
CA PRO A 124 -16.17 5.44 2.84
C PRO A 124 -16.19 5.87 4.31
N PRO A 125 -15.08 5.72 5.05
CA PRO A 125 -15.00 6.20 6.41
C PRO A 125 -15.33 7.68 6.49
N LYS A 126 -16.09 8.09 7.49
CA LYS A 126 -16.43 9.51 7.73
C LYS A 126 -15.21 10.34 8.16
N ILE A 127 -14.13 9.68 8.56
CA ILE A 127 -12.88 10.27 9.01
C ILE A 127 -11.83 10.01 7.95
N ASP A 128 -11.24 11.05 7.39
CA ASP A 128 -10.22 10.92 6.35
C ASP A 128 -8.85 10.50 6.88
N ILE A 129 -8.63 10.65 8.19
CA ILE A 129 -7.34 10.42 8.85
C ILE A 129 -7.53 9.51 10.05
N SER A 130 -6.68 8.47 10.19
CA SER A 130 -6.63 7.60 11.36
C SER A 130 -5.19 7.19 11.72
N GLN A 131 -5.06 6.60 12.89
CA GLN A 131 -3.82 6.02 13.41
C GLN A 131 -4.00 4.51 13.59
#